data_9175334da4d09ae7ff72b3dec5cd64f2
#
_entry.id   9175334da4d09ae7ff72b3dec5cd64f2
#
_cell.length_a   1.000
_cell.length_b   1.000
_cell.length_c   1.000
_cell.angle_alpha   90.00
_cell.angle_beta   90.00
_cell.angle_gamma   90.00
#
_symmetry.space_group_name_H-M   'P 1'
#
loop_
_entity.id
_entity.type
_entity.pdbx_description
1 polymer ?
#
loop_
_entity_poly.entity_id
_entity_poly.type
_entity_poly.pdbx_seq_one_letter_code
_entity_poly.pdbx_strand_id
1 'polypeptide(L)'
;MAENKNISVQQLKTKIDNGDNFILLDVREKFELDIACLPDALHIPMREIPDHLDKLNKNHEIIVFCKSGIRSMNVCNFMYNNGFKRIFNLTGGIKRWSKEIDKTIPTY
;
A
#
# COMPACT_ATOMS: atom_id res chain seq x y z
N MET A 1 13.14 7.30 12.66
CA MET A 1 11.82 6.79 12.29
C MET A 1 11.19 7.67 11.22
N ALA A 2 10.44 7.08 10.33
CA ALA A 2 9.78 7.84 9.30
C ALA A 2 8.80 8.82 9.90
N GLU A 3 8.73 10.02 9.34
CA GLU A 3 7.63 10.92 9.58
C GLU A 3 6.33 10.19 9.24
N ASN A 4 5.22 10.62 9.82
CA ASN A 4 3.93 10.03 9.53
C ASN A 4 3.54 10.30 8.08
N LYS A 5 4.05 9.48 7.20
CA LYS A 5 3.74 9.57 5.80
C LYS A 5 2.53 8.72 5.52
N ASN A 6 1.38 9.33 5.69
CA ASN A 6 0.10 8.68 5.48
C ASN A 6 -0.63 9.32 4.31
N ILE A 7 -1.40 8.51 3.62
CA ILE A 7 -2.28 8.99 2.57
C ILE A 7 -3.67 8.42 2.83
N SER A 8 -4.70 9.22 2.65
CA SER A 8 -6.08 8.77 2.83
C SER A 8 -6.58 8.04 1.59
N VAL A 9 -7.68 7.29 1.72
CA VAL A 9 -8.29 6.63 0.57
C VAL A 9 -8.79 7.67 -0.45
N GLN A 10 -9.25 8.84 0.00
CA GLN A 10 -9.68 9.91 -0.89
C GLN A 10 -8.50 10.46 -1.68
N GLN A 11 -7.36 10.67 -1.03
CA GLN A 11 -6.15 11.13 -1.70
C GLN A 11 -5.64 10.11 -2.71
N LEU A 12 -5.69 8.82 -2.37
CA LEU A 12 -5.31 7.77 -3.31
C LEU A 12 -6.24 7.77 -4.52
N LYS A 13 -7.55 7.91 -4.31
CA LYS A 13 -8.53 7.98 -5.39
C LYS A 13 -8.19 9.13 -6.33
N THR A 14 -7.87 10.29 -5.79
CA THR A 14 -7.48 11.45 -6.59
C THR A 14 -6.24 11.17 -7.43
N LYS A 15 -5.23 10.51 -6.85
CA LYS A 15 -4.03 10.14 -7.60
C LYS A 15 -4.33 9.19 -8.75
N ILE A 16 -5.18 8.21 -8.52
CA ILE A 16 -5.60 7.26 -9.56
C ILE A 16 -6.33 8.00 -10.67
N ASP A 17 -7.28 8.84 -10.32
CA ASP A 17 -8.10 9.58 -11.29
C ASP A 17 -7.25 10.56 -12.12
N ASN A 18 -6.20 11.11 -11.52
CA ASN A 18 -5.28 12.01 -12.21
C ASN A 18 -4.26 11.28 -13.10
N GLY A 19 -4.19 9.97 -12.99
CA GLY A 19 -3.17 9.19 -13.71
C GLY A 19 -1.77 9.39 -13.19
N ASP A 20 -1.63 9.71 -11.91
CA ASP A 20 -0.32 9.92 -11.27
C ASP A 20 0.52 8.64 -11.33
N ASN A 21 1.83 8.80 -11.43
CA ASN A 21 2.77 7.69 -11.51
C ASN A 21 3.23 7.30 -10.11
N PHE A 22 2.80 6.12 -9.66
CA PHE A 22 3.21 5.57 -8.36
C PHE A 22 3.06 4.05 -8.37
N ILE A 23 3.67 3.39 -7.39
CA ILE A 23 3.50 1.96 -7.19
C ILE A 23 2.53 1.77 -6.02
N LEU A 24 1.49 0.97 -6.25
CA LEU A 24 0.56 0.55 -5.19
C LEU A 24 1.00 -0.83 -4.74
N LEU A 25 1.45 -0.93 -3.49
CA LEU A 25 2.08 -2.15 -2.95
C LEU A 25 1.18 -2.80 -1.92
N ASP A 26 0.74 -4.02 -2.23
CA ASP A 26 -0.09 -4.84 -1.35
C ASP A 26 0.81 -5.79 -0.57
N VAL A 27 0.82 -5.68 0.76
CA VAL A 27 1.68 -6.49 1.61
C VAL A 27 0.93 -7.57 2.39
N ARG A 28 -0.33 -7.84 1.99
CA ARG A 28 -1.16 -8.86 2.60
C ARG A 28 -0.72 -10.27 2.18
N GLU A 29 -1.33 -11.28 2.80
CA GLU A 29 -1.13 -12.66 2.40
C GLU A 29 -1.92 -12.98 1.14
N LYS A 30 -1.45 -13.98 0.40
CA LYS A 30 -2.08 -14.35 -0.87
C LYS A 30 -3.56 -14.69 -0.73
N PHE A 31 -3.93 -15.40 0.35
CA PHE A 31 -5.34 -15.78 0.53
C PHE A 31 -6.25 -14.55 0.67
N GLU A 32 -5.72 -13.44 1.15
CA GLU A 32 -6.51 -12.22 1.29
C GLU A 32 -6.83 -11.63 -0.09
N LEU A 33 -5.93 -11.77 -1.05
CA LEU A 33 -6.17 -11.29 -2.42
C LEU A 33 -7.30 -12.06 -3.09
N ASP A 34 -7.47 -13.33 -2.73
CA ASP A 34 -8.57 -14.14 -3.27
C ASP A 34 -9.94 -13.67 -2.77
N ILE A 35 -9.96 -12.98 -1.63
CA ILE A 35 -11.20 -12.42 -1.07
C ILE A 35 -11.48 -11.04 -1.64
N ALA A 36 -10.47 -10.18 -1.68
CA ALA A 36 -10.61 -8.80 -2.14
C ALA A 36 -9.25 -8.28 -2.59
N CYS A 37 -9.20 -7.50 -3.65
CA CYS A 37 -7.95 -6.91 -4.12
C CYS A 37 -8.22 -5.56 -4.78
N LEU A 38 -7.17 -4.73 -4.86
CA LEU A 38 -7.20 -3.49 -5.62
C LEU A 38 -6.58 -3.75 -6.99
N PRO A 39 -7.15 -3.18 -8.06
CA PRO A 39 -6.56 -3.34 -9.40
C PRO A 39 -5.17 -2.70 -9.48
N ASP A 40 -4.31 -3.32 -10.28
CA ASP A 40 -2.97 -2.82 -10.59
C ASP A 40 -2.02 -2.75 -9.40
N ALA A 41 -2.33 -3.42 -8.30
CA ALA A 41 -1.43 -3.49 -7.16
C ALA A 41 -0.35 -4.54 -7.37
N LEU A 42 0.87 -4.19 -6.97
CA LEU A 42 1.97 -5.14 -6.91
C LEU A 42 1.87 -5.88 -5.57
N HIS A 43 1.91 -7.20 -5.60
CA HIS A 43 1.79 -7.99 -4.39
C HIS A 43 3.13 -8.54 -3.93
N ILE A 44 3.55 -8.12 -2.74
CA ILE A 44 4.72 -8.70 -2.05
C ILE A 44 4.31 -8.85 -0.58
N PRO A 45 4.09 -10.08 -0.09
CA PRO A 45 3.71 -10.28 1.30
C PRO A 45 4.72 -9.65 2.26
N MET A 46 4.23 -9.15 3.39
CA MET A 46 5.08 -8.41 4.33
C MET A 46 6.38 -9.14 4.66
N ARG A 47 6.32 -10.45 4.90
CA ARG A 47 7.51 -11.24 5.28
C ARG A 47 8.54 -11.34 4.16
N GLU A 48 8.14 -11.09 2.92
CA GLU A 48 9.04 -11.20 1.76
C GLU A 48 9.64 -9.86 1.34
N ILE A 49 9.20 -8.77 1.95
CA ILE A 49 9.70 -7.44 1.59
C ILE A 49 11.22 -7.34 1.67
N PRO A 50 11.90 -7.84 2.72
CA PRO A 50 13.36 -7.73 2.78
C PRO A 50 14.07 -8.35 1.59
N ASP A 51 13.52 -9.41 1.03
CA ASP A 51 14.13 -10.13 -0.10
C ASP A 51 13.87 -9.45 -1.44
N HIS A 52 12.99 -8.45 -1.48
CA HIS A 52 12.58 -7.79 -2.72
C HIS A 52 12.97 -6.32 -2.80
N LEU A 53 13.70 -5.80 -1.82
CA LEU A 53 14.03 -4.37 -1.80
C LEU A 53 14.83 -3.94 -3.02
N ASP A 54 15.72 -4.78 -3.50
CA ASP A 54 16.56 -4.48 -4.66
C ASP A 54 15.78 -4.47 -5.98
N LYS A 55 14.58 -5.00 -5.98
CA LYS A 55 13.71 -5.02 -7.16
C LYS A 55 12.81 -3.80 -7.24
N LEU A 56 12.80 -2.97 -6.20
CA LEU A 56 11.99 -1.77 -6.13
C LEU A 56 12.87 -0.54 -6.27
N ASN A 57 12.38 0.45 -7.02
CA ASN A 57 13.13 1.68 -7.24
C ASN A 57 12.87 2.65 -6.07
N LYS A 58 13.93 3.00 -5.36
CA LYS A 58 13.84 3.90 -4.20
C LYS A 58 13.39 5.31 -4.55
N ASN A 59 13.45 5.69 -5.81
CA ASN A 59 13.05 7.01 -6.27
C ASN A 59 11.56 7.08 -6.65
N HIS A 60 10.90 5.93 -6.78
CA HIS A 60 9.48 5.90 -7.06
C HIS A 60 8.67 6.24 -5.82
N GLU A 61 7.53 6.88 -6.04
CA GLU A 61 6.53 7.02 -4.99
C GLU A 61 5.84 5.68 -4.81
N ILE A 62 5.79 5.20 -3.57
CA ILE A 62 5.20 3.90 -3.25
C ILE A 62 4.13 4.10 -2.18
N ILE A 63 2.94 3.59 -2.45
CA ILE A 63 1.83 3.61 -1.50
C ILE A 63 1.59 2.17 -1.07
N VAL A 64 1.76 1.91 0.21
CA VAL A 64 1.68 0.56 0.78
C VAL A 64 0.35 0.39 1.49
N PHE A 65 -0.32 -0.74 1.28
CA PHE A 65 -1.56 -1.01 1.99
C PHE A 65 -1.64 -2.45 2.48
N CYS A 66 -2.46 -2.64 3.49
CA CYS A 66 -2.86 -3.95 3.98
C CYS A 66 -4.37 -3.92 4.24
N LYS A 67 -4.87 -4.74 5.16
CA LYS A 67 -6.31 -4.73 5.46
C LYS A 67 -6.74 -3.43 6.10
N SER A 68 -6.07 -3.00 7.19
CA SER A 68 -6.49 -1.84 7.98
C SER A 68 -5.39 -0.82 8.26
N GLY A 69 -4.17 -1.04 7.77
CA GLY A 69 -3.08 -0.06 7.86
C GLY A 69 -1.97 -0.38 8.83
N ILE A 70 -2.07 -1.46 9.61
CA ILE A 70 -1.08 -1.78 10.64
C ILE A 70 0.16 -2.46 10.05
N ARG A 71 -0.03 -3.54 9.30
CA ARG A 71 1.09 -4.24 8.65
C ARG A 71 1.81 -3.32 7.67
N SER A 72 1.04 -2.54 6.91
CA SER A 72 1.60 -1.63 5.93
C SER A 72 2.40 -0.50 6.58
N MET A 73 1.99 -0.04 7.77
CA MET A 73 2.78 0.95 8.51
C MET A 73 4.15 0.38 8.89
N ASN A 74 4.19 -0.88 9.35
CA ASN A 74 5.46 -1.53 9.68
C ASN A 74 6.36 -1.66 8.45
N VAL A 75 5.76 -2.00 7.31
CA VAL A 75 6.50 -2.09 6.04
C VAL A 75 7.05 -0.71 5.64
N CYS A 76 6.25 0.33 5.77
CA CYS A 76 6.69 1.69 5.46
C CYS A 76 7.89 2.10 6.31
N ASN A 77 7.85 1.82 7.60
CA ASN A 77 8.97 2.15 8.49
C ASN A 77 10.23 1.39 8.11
N PHE A 78 10.09 0.11 7.81
CA PHE A 78 11.22 -0.72 7.40
C PHE A 78 11.82 -0.21 6.08
N MET A 79 10.98 0.04 5.09
CA MET A 79 11.45 0.51 3.78
C MET A 79 12.05 1.91 3.87
N TYR A 80 11.46 2.79 4.66
CA TYR A 80 12.00 4.12 4.85
C TYR A 80 13.42 4.05 5.41
N ASN A 81 13.64 3.19 6.40
CA ASN A 81 14.96 3.01 6.99
C ASN A 81 15.96 2.37 6.03
N ASN A 82 15.48 1.80 4.93
CA ASN A 82 16.30 1.21 3.88
C ASN A 82 16.39 2.09 2.64
N GLY A 83 16.10 3.38 2.77
CA GLY A 83 16.35 4.35 1.70
C GLY A 83 15.15 4.72 0.84
N PHE A 84 13.97 4.17 1.10
CA PHE A 84 12.76 4.50 0.37
C PHE A 84 12.09 5.71 1.01
N LYS A 85 12.43 6.91 0.53
CA LYS A 85 11.97 8.15 1.18
C LYS A 85 10.61 8.63 0.69
N ARG A 86 10.15 8.13 -0.45
CA ARG A 86 8.85 8.50 -1.02
C ARG A 86 7.83 7.38 -0.80
N ILE A 87 7.68 6.99 0.47
CA ILE A 87 6.82 5.88 0.83
C ILE A 87 5.70 6.34 1.76
N PHE A 88 4.48 5.87 1.49
CA PHE A 88 3.27 6.30 2.20
C PHE A 88 2.44 5.11 2.60
N ASN A 89 1.81 5.19 3.76
CA ASN A 89 0.87 4.18 4.25
C ASN A 89 -0.55 4.60 3.93
N LEU A 90 -1.32 3.70 3.32
CA LEU A 90 -2.75 3.95 3.07
C LEU A 90 -3.52 3.79 4.37
N THR A 91 -3.95 4.90 4.95
CA THR A 91 -4.69 4.91 6.20
C THR A 91 -6.01 4.17 6.05
N GLY A 92 -6.24 3.20 6.93
CA GLY A 92 -7.46 2.40 6.90
C GLY A 92 -7.44 1.23 5.92
N GLY A 93 -6.43 1.17 5.05
CA GLY A 93 -6.22 0.04 4.16
C GLY A 93 -7.35 -0.24 3.19
N ILE A 94 -7.36 -1.46 2.64
CA ILE A 94 -8.39 -1.88 1.69
C ILE A 94 -9.77 -1.89 2.34
N LYS A 95 -9.84 -2.08 3.66
CA LYS A 95 -11.12 -2.05 4.39
C LYS A 95 -11.81 -0.69 4.23
N ARG A 96 -11.05 0.39 4.44
CA ARG A 96 -11.60 1.74 4.28
C ARG A 96 -11.87 2.07 2.82
N TRP A 97 -11.01 1.62 1.93
CA TRP A 97 -11.22 1.80 0.49
C TRP A 97 -12.55 1.17 0.08
N SER A 98 -12.81 -0.05 0.52
CA SER A 98 -14.07 -0.74 0.21
C SER A 98 -15.28 0.02 0.73
N LYS A 99 -15.17 0.61 1.92
CA LYS A 99 -16.31 1.32 2.54
C LYS A 99 -16.58 2.68 1.90
N GLU A 100 -15.53 3.42 1.54
CA GLU A 100 -15.66 4.83 1.19
C GLU A 100 -15.47 5.11 -0.29
N ILE A 101 -14.75 4.25 -1.01
CA ILE A 101 -14.41 4.52 -2.41
C ILE A 101 -15.10 3.53 -3.36
N ASP A 102 -14.95 2.25 -3.14
CA ASP A 102 -15.45 1.22 -4.06
C ASP A 102 -16.14 0.10 -3.28
N LYS A 103 -17.46 0.21 -3.18
CA LYS A 103 -18.28 -0.73 -2.41
C LYS A 103 -18.44 -2.08 -3.09
N THR A 104 -17.96 -2.23 -4.33
CA THR A 104 -17.97 -3.52 -5.02
C THR A 104 -16.87 -4.43 -4.51
N ILE A 105 -15.86 -3.89 -3.83
CA ILE A 105 -14.80 -4.68 -3.23
C ILE A 105 -15.30 -5.27 -1.91
N PRO A 106 -15.26 -6.62 -1.75
CA PRO A 106 -15.74 -7.24 -0.52
C PRO A 106 -14.96 -6.81 0.72
N THR A 107 -15.66 -6.77 1.84
CA THR A 107 -15.02 -6.62 3.15
C THR A 107 -14.79 -8.00 3.75
N TYR A 108 -13.77 -8.10 4.60
CA TYR A 108 -13.47 -9.38 5.24
C TYR A 108 -12.83 -9.19 6.60
#